data_eefe2b68e51a443b5e47b8e0f33c2f23
#
_entry.id   eefe2b68e51a443b5e47b8e0f33c2f23
#
_cell.length_a   1.000
_cell.length_b   1.000
_cell.length_c   1.000
_cell.angle_alpha   90.00
_cell.angle_beta   90.00
_cell.angle_gamma   90.00
#
_symmetry.space_group_name_H-M   'P 1'
#
loop_
_entity.id
_entity.type
_entity.pdbx_description
1 polymer ?
#
loop_
_entity_poly.entity_id
_entity_poly.type
_entity_poly.pdbx_seq_one_letter_code
_entity_poly.pdbx_strand_id
1 'polypeptide(L)'
;MAMNSAAVLMDNDLNVWKPIAPKVWEDQKFLGFTLGVLRRMNVPGFLVEGSFHDYQPETHRLLNEDYCKLSAYNMYRFFCEYFQAEFPSTGVVAGSVKDSEQILERPQFKNWVKDSHDMLCPINGAQVTLLDTNDKVVGTYTTDNNYNGVYVFWEVKPGDYKVKIDAEGYDTKTLAVKVEASKIADQVTLMSAKK
;
A
#
# COMPACT_ATOMS: atom_id res chain seq x y z
N MET A 1 -2.58 19.92 -13.78
CA MET A 1 -1.44 19.59 -12.91
C MET A 1 -1.88 18.84 -11.66
N ALA A 2 -2.69 19.39 -10.76
CA ALA A 2 -3.11 18.69 -9.53
C ALA A 2 -3.82 17.33 -9.72
N MET A 3 -4.57 17.10 -10.80
CA MET A 3 -5.30 15.85 -11.01
C MET A 3 -4.41 14.67 -11.39
N ASN A 4 -3.34 14.88 -12.17
CA ASN A 4 -2.39 13.81 -12.51
C ASN A 4 -1.55 13.42 -11.30
N SER A 5 -1.26 14.39 -10.45
CA SER A 5 -0.47 14.22 -9.23
C SER A 5 -1.19 13.43 -8.15
N ALA A 6 -2.51 13.55 -8.05
CA ALA A 6 -3.31 12.75 -7.12
C ALA A 6 -3.26 11.24 -7.44
N ALA A 7 -3.16 10.88 -8.72
CA ALA A 7 -3.00 9.48 -9.13
C ALA A 7 -1.69 8.88 -8.62
N VAL A 8 -0.60 9.64 -8.63
CA VAL A 8 0.70 9.18 -8.11
C VAL A 8 0.65 8.97 -6.59
N LEU A 9 -0.03 9.86 -5.86
CA LEU A 9 -0.15 9.78 -4.40
C LEU A 9 -0.93 8.54 -3.93
N MET A 10 -1.79 7.99 -4.79
CA MET A 10 -2.65 6.85 -4.47
C MET A 10 -2.24 5.57 -5.24
N ASP A 11 -1.03 5.53 -5.78
CA ASP A 11 -0.56 4.43 -6.61
C ASP A 11 -0.07 3.23 -5.77
N ASN A 12 -0.96 2.68 -4.95
CA ASN A 12 -0.78 1.36 -4.35
C ASN A 12 -2.13 0.77 -3.93
N ASP A 13 -2.31 -0.55 -4.10
CA ASP A 13 -3.54 -1.26 -3.77
C ASP A 13 -3.70 -1.55 -2.27
N LEU A 14 -2.67 -1.26 -1.46
CA LEU A 14 -2.77 -1.32 -0.01
C LEU A 14 -3.63 -0.18 0.54
N ASN A 15 -3.80 0.88 -0.23
CA ASN A 15 -4.73 1.95 0.09
C ASN A 15 -6.13 1.59 -0.41
N VAL A 16 -7.01 1.24 0.50
CA VAL A 16 -8.39 0.80 0.20
C VAL A 16 -9.29 1.87 -0.42
N TRP A 17 -8.89 3.13 -0.35
CA TRP A 17 -9.63 4.25 -0.93
C TRP A 17 -9.29 4.50 -2.41
N LYS A 18 -8.36 3.76 -2.97
CA LYS A 18 -7.97 3.83 -4.38
C LYS A 18 -9.14 3.71 -5.37
N PRO A 19 -10.15 2.83 -5.16
CA PRO A 19 -11.31 2.74 -6.05
C PRO A 19 -12.19 4.00 -6.05
N ILE A 20 -12.12 4.79 -5.00
CA ILE A 20 -12.76 6.10 -4.94
C ILE A 20 -11.78 7.05 -5.62
N ALA A 21 -11.98 7.28 -6.91
CA ALA A 21 -11.06 8.08 -7.75
C ALA A 21 -10.43 9.24 -6.98
N PRO A 22 -9.10 9.45 -7.12
CA PRO A 22 -8.40 10.50 -6.41
C PRO A 22 -9.11 11.82 -6.66
N LYS A 23 -9.64 12.42 -5.60
CA LYS A 23 -10.36 13.69 -5.70
C LYS A 23 -9.47 14.79 -5.14
N VAL A 24 -9.17 15.76 -5.99
CA VAL A 24 -8.56 17.00 -5.56
C VAL A 24 -9.69 18.03 -5.42
N TRP A 25 -9.81 18.58 -4.25
CA TRP A 25 -10.83 19.56 -3.91
C TRP A 25 -10.19 20.91 -3.62
N GLU A 26 -10.85 21.96 -4.06
CA GLU A 26 -10.57 23.30 -3.57
C GLU A 26 -11.26 23.43 -2.21
N ASP A 27 -10.49 23.76 -1.16
CA ASP A 27 -10.99 23.78 0.22
C ASP A 27 -12.20 24.69 0.42
N GLN A 28 -12.18 25.90 -0.14
CA GLN A 28 -13.28 26.84 -0.07
C GLN A 28 -14.57 26.29 -0.70
N LYS A 29 -14.47 25.54 -1.80
CA LYS A 29 -15.65 24.96 -2.46
C LYS A 29 -16.16 23.72 -1.75
N PHE A 30 -15.25 22.92 -1.20
CA PHE A 30 -15.60 21.65 -0.55
C PHE A 30 -16.06 21.84 0.91
N LEU A 31 -15.33 22.68 1.67
CA LEU A 31 -15.56 22.88 3.10
C LEU A 31 -16.36 24.15 3.43
N GLY A 32 -16.48 25.07 2.47
CA GLY A 32 -17.05 26.41 2.70
C GLY A 32 -16.09 27.39 3.40
N PHE A 33 -14.85 26.97 3.68
CA PHE A 33 -13.82 27.82 4.28
C PHE A 33 -12.42 27.36 3.86
N THR A 34 -11.45 28.27 3.97
CA THR A 34 -10.04 27.94 3.67
C THR A 34 -9.37 27.29 4.86
N LEU A 35 -8.74 26.13 4.63
CA LEU A 35 -7.96 25.43 5.66
C LEU A 35 -6.83 26.31 6.21
N GLY A 36 -6.65 26.29 7.52
CA GLY A 36 -5.66 27.12 8.20
C GLY A 36 -4.23 26.91 7.67
N VAL A 37 -3.87 25.67 7.35
CA VAL A 37 -2.54 25.29 6.82
C VAL A 37 -2.32 25.81 5.40
N LEU A 38 -3.36 26.06 4.61
CA LEU A 38 -3.27 26.57 3.24
C LEU A 38 -3.48 28.08 3.17
N ARG A 39 -3.99 28.68 4.25
CA ARG A 39 -4.29 30.11 4.29
C ARG A 39 -3.01 30.94 4.22
N ARG A 40 -3.01 31.93 3.33
CA ARG A 40 -1.90 32.88 3.16
C ARG A 40 -0.59 32.25 2.71
N MET A 41 -0.63 31.08 2.06
CA MET A 41 0.54 30.54 1.41
C MET A 41 0.92 31.41 0.19
N ASN A 42 2.19 31.74 0.09
CA ASN A 42 2.75 32.48 -1.05
C ASN A 42 3.31 31.54 -2.13
N VAL A 43 3.15 30.23 -1.93
CA VAL A 43 3.60 29.16 -2.84
C VAL A 43 2.46 28.18 -3.05
N PRO A 44 2.45 27.43 -4.15
CA PRO A 44 1.49 26.34 -4.33
C PRO A 44 1.57 25.36 -3.15
N GLY A 45 0.42 24.96 -2.63
CA GLY A 45 0.35 24.01 -1.51
C GLY A 45 -0.90 23.16 -1.60
N PHE A 46 -0.84 22.02 -0.94
CA PHE A 46 -1.96 21.08 -0.81
C PHE A 46 -1.86 20.34 0.53
N LEU A 47 -3.00 19.86 0.99
CA LEU A 47 -3.11 18.96 2.12
C LEU A 47 -3.39 17.55 1.58
N VAL A 48 -2.67 16.57 2.08
CA VAL A 48 -2.92 15.14 1.80
C VAL A 48 -3.55 14.51 3.02
N GLU A 49 -4.70 13.89 2.84
CA GLU A 49 -5.32 13.00 3.81
C GLU A 49 -5.09 11.57 3.30
N GLY A 50 -4.12 10.87 3.86
CA GLY A 50 -3.68 9.56 3.44
C GLY A 50 -4.60 8.45 3.92
N SER A 51 -4.39 8.00 5.13
CA SER A 51 -5.17 6.93 5.77
C SER A 51 -6.08 7.49 6.86
N PHE A 52 -7.22 6.81 7.09
CA PHE A 52 -8.13 7.17 8.16
C PHE A 52 -7.82 6.34 9.42
N HIS A 53 -7.37 6.99 10.48
CA HIS A 53 -7.02 6.33 11.74
C HIS A 53 -8.22 5.77 12.52
N ASP A 54 -9.43 6.15 12.17
CA ASP A 54 -10.69 5.60 12.71
C ASP A 54 -11.24 4.44 11.86
N TYR A 55 -10.63 4.13 10.73
CA TYR A 55 -10.86 2.91 9.98
C TYR A 55 -9.87 1.83 10.44
N GLN A 56 -10.31 0.93 11.30
CA GLN A 56 -9.43 -0.04 11.96
C GLN A 56 -8.43 -0.78 11.06
N PRO A 57 -8.77 -1.28 9.85
CA PRO A 57 -7.78 -1.90 8.98
C PRO A 57 -6.61 -0.97 8.62
N GLU A 58 -6.88 0.31 8.40
CA GLU A 58 -5.81 1.29 8.13
C GLU A 58 -5.02 1.64 9.39
N THR A 59 -5.67 1.70 10.55
CA THR A 59 -4.96 1.85 11.84
C THR A 59 -3.92 0.75 12.01
N HIS A 60 -4.27 -0.51 11.71
CA HIS A 60 -3.33 -1.62 11.79
C HIS A 60 -2.21 -1.51 10.75
N ARG A 61 -2.50 -1.03 9.53
CA ARG A 61 -1.46 -0.75 8.52
C ARG A 61 -0.55 0.40 8.93
N LEU A 62 -1.09 1.46 9.54
CA LEU A 62 -0.29 2.59 10.05
C LEU A 62 0.69 2.21 11.17
N LEU A 63 0.50 1.06 11.83
CA LEU A 63 1.48 0.51 12.77
C LEU A 63 2.69 -0.14 12.07
N ASN A 64 2.63 -0.33 10.75
CA ASN A 64 3.72 -0.88 9.97
C ASN A 64 4.54 0.26 9.35
N GLU A 65 5.83 0.29 9.67
CA GLU A 65 6.73 1.35 9.24
C GLU A 65 6.88 1.40 7.70
N ASP A 66 6.95 0.23 7.05
CA ASP A 66 7.08 0.15 5.60
C ASP A 66 5.81 0.61 4.87
N TYR A 67 4.63 0.39 5.45
CA TYR A 67 3.39 0.98 4.92
C TYR A 67 3.43 2.51 4.98
N CYS A 68 3.91 3.09 6.07
CA CYS A 68 4.09 4.53 6.18
C CYS A 68 5.12 5.06 5.16
N LYS A 69 6.21 4.31 4.95
CA LYS A 69 7.22 4.64 3.93
C LYS A 69 6.66 4.57 2.51
N LEU A 70 5.73 3.66 2.20
CA LEU A 70 5.05 3.63 0.88
C LEU A 70 4.31 4.95 0.60
N SER A 71 3.61 5.50 1.60
CA SER A 71 2.94 6.80 1.47
C SER A 71 3.96 7.92 1.23
N ALA A 72 5.07 7.92 1.96
CA ALA A 72 6.16 8.88 1.76
C ALA A 72 6.82 8.72 0.37
N TYR A 73 6.99 7.48 -0.10
CA TYR A 73 7.52 7.20 -1.43
C TYR A 73 6.62 7.75 -2.55
N ASN A 74 5.30 7.62 -2.41
CA ASN A 74 4.37 8.22 -3.35
C ASN A 74 4.45 9.75 -3.35
N MET A 75 4.60 10.38 -2.18
CA MET A 75 4.83 11.84 -2.10
C MET A 75 6.16 12.24 -2.75
N TYR A 76 7.21 11.47 -2.55
CA TYR A 76 8.49 11.70 -3.23
C TYR A 76 8.35 11.64 -4.76
N ARG A 77 7.68 10.62 -5.29
CA ARG A 77 7.39 10.51 -6.73
C ARG A 77 6.57 11.69 -7.25
N PHE A 78 5.58 12.13 -6.47
CA PHE A 78 4.81 13.34 -6.79
C PHE A 78 5.73 14.56 -6.92
N PHE A 79 6.67 14.75 -6.00
CA PHE A 79 7.61 15.87 -6.09
C PHE A 79 8.59 15.72 -7.24
N CYS A 80 9.03 14.51 -7.60
CA CYS A 80 9.82 14.29 -8.81
C CYS A 80 9.06 14.76 -10.06
N GLU A 81 7.78 14.40 -10.18
CA GLU A 81 6.93 14.87 -11.28
C GLU A 81 6.76 16.38 -11.27
N TYR A 82 6.44 16.96 -10.12
CA TYR A 82 6.18 18.39 -9.97
C TYR A 82 7.40 19.25 -10.31
N PHE A 83 8.56 18.86 -9.84
CA PHE A 83 9.82 19.60 -10.05
C PHE A 83 10.58 19.15 -11.31
N GLN A 84 10.04 18.21 -12.07
CA GLN A 84 10.71 17.60 -13.24
C GLN A 84 12.09 17.03 -12.87
N ALA A 85 12.18 16.46 -11.67
CA ALA A 85 13.36 15.79 -11.17
C ALA A 85 13.43 14.34 -11.67
N GLU A 86 14.61 13.73 -11.57
CA GLU A 86 14.82 12.34 -11.96
C GLU A 86 14.06 11.39 -11.02
N PHE A 87 13.36 10.43 -11.61
CA PHE A 87 12.66 9.38 -10.88
C PHE A 87 13.62 8.26 -10.43
N PRO A 88 13.29 7.51 -9.36
CA PRO A 88 14.05 6.32 -8.98
C PRO A 88 14.18 5.32 -10.13
N SER A 89 15.38 4.77 -10.33
CA SER A 89 15.63 3.73 -11.35
C SER A 89 15.18 2.33 -10.93
N THR A 90 14.81 2.15 -9.65
CA THR A 90 14.28 0.92 -9.07
C THR A 90 12.79 1.04 -8.80
N GLY A 91 12.11 -0.07 -8.61
CA GLY A 91 10.72 -0.14 -8.17
C GLY A 91 10.60 -0.71 -6.76
N VAL A 92 9.38 -0.89 -6.33
CA VAL A 92 9.01 -1.48 -5.04
C VAL A 92 8.06 -2.65 -5.29
N VAL A 93 8.24 -3.76 -4.56
CA VAL A 93 7.24 -4.83 -4.49
C VAL A 93 6.60 -4.77 -3.12
N ALA A 94 5.28 -4.64 -3.08
CA ALA A 94 4.52 -4.54 -1.84
C ALA A 94 3.29 -5.45 -1.88
N GLY A 95 2.72 -5.73 -0.73
CA GLY A 95 1.47 -6.48 -0.68
C GLY A 95 0.96 -6.71 0.72
N SER A 96 -0.14 -7.44 0.81
CA SER A 96 -0.64 -7.95 2.08
C SER A 96 -1.05 -9.41 1.97
N VAL A 97 -0.82 -10.16 3.05
CA VAL A 97 -1.15 -11.57 3.19
C VAL A 97 -2.36 -11.73 4.11
N LYS A 98 -3.41 -12.36 3.62
CA LYS A 98 -4.65 -12.56 4.37
C LYS A 98 -5.15 -14.00 4.25
N ASP A 99 -5.88 -14.46 5.26
CA ASP A 99 -6.65 -15.71 5.16
C ASP A 99 -7.77 -15.53 4.12
N SER A 100 -8.06 -16.57 3.33
CA SER A 100 -9.08 -16.50 2.28
C SER A 100 -10.53 -16.59 2.79
N GLU A 101 -10.72 -17.06 4.03
CA GLU A 101 -12.05 -17.36 4.58
C GLU A 101 -12.26 -16.76 5.97
N GLN A 102 -11.22 -16.74 6.81
CA GLN A 102 -11.33 -16.29 8.18
C GLN A 102 -11.57 -14.77 8.24
N ILE A 103 -12.64 -14.40 8.94
CA ILE A 103 -12.96 -13.00 9.22
C ILE A 103 -12.28 -12.58 10.51
N LEU A 104 -11.61 -11.43 10.49
CA LEU A 104 -11.12 -10.79 11.69
C LEU A 104 -12.26 -9.98 12.34
N GLU A 105 -12.83 -10.53 13.39
CA GLU A 105 -13.85 -9.82 14.17
C GLU A 105 -13.27 -8.56 14.81
N ARG A 106 -13.91 -7.44 14.52
CA ARG A 106 -13.58 -6.13 15.10
C ARG A 106 -14.87 -5.55 15.69
N PRO A 107 -15.13 -5.75 16.96
CA PRO A 107 -16.45 -5.48 17.58
C PRO A 107 -16.92 -4.04 17.42
N GLN A 108 -16.01 -3.11 17.26
CA GLN A 108 -16.29 -1.68 17.12
C GLN A 108 -16.48 -1.22 15.68
N PHE A 109 -16.29 -2.11 14.70
CA PHE A 109 -16.31 -1.74 13.29
C PHE A 109 -17.12 -2.75 12.48
N LYS A 110 -18.16 -2.27 11.78
CA LYS A 110 -19.08 -3.12 11.00
C LYS A 110 -19.12 -2.78 9.52
N ASN A 111 -18.49 -1.69 9.11
CA ASN A 111 -18.53 -1.21 7.73
C ASN A 111 -17.16 -1.39 7.09
N TRP A 112 -17.09 -2.22 6.07
CA TRP A 112 -15.88 -2.48 5.31
C TRP A 112 -15.92 -1.73 3.99
N VAL A 113 -14.77 -1.26 3.53
CA VAL A 113 -14.65 -0.75 2.17
C VAL A 113 -14.89 -1.92 1.22
N LYS A 114 -15.83 -1.75 0.30
CA LYS A 114 -16.20 -2.78 -0.67
C LYS A 114 -14.96 -3.22 -1.48
N ASP A 115 -14.83 -4.50 -1.70
CA ASP A 115 -13.77 -5.14 -2.50
C ASP A 115 -12.32 -4.94 -1.95
N SER A 116 -12.19 -4.44 -0.71
CA SER A 116 -10.87 -4.24 -0.06
C SER A 116 -10.27 -5.51 0.57
N HIS A 117 -11.06 -6.56 0.74
CA HIS A 117 -10.70 -7.73 1.55
C HIS A 117 -10.35 -7.41 3.03
N ASP A 118 -10.70 -6.23 3.52
CA ASP A 118 -10.33 -5.77 4.87
C ASP A 118 -11.08 -6.48 6.00
N MET A 119 -12.17 -7.18 5.67
CA MET A 119 -12.85 -8.07 6.60
C MET A 119 -12.04 -9.34 6.90
N LEU A 120 -11.17 -9.76 5.99
CA LEU A 120 -10.40 -11.00 6.12
C LEU A 120 -9.24 -10.82 7.10
N CYS A 121 -8.94 -11.91 7.81
CA CYS A 121 -7.90 -11.92 8.82
C CYS A 121 -6.50 -11.79 8.17
N PRO A 122 -5.71 -10.74 8.49
CA PRO A 122 -4.32 -10.68 8.06
C PRO A 122 -3.49 -11.76 8.75
N ILE A 123 -2.53 -12.34 8.03
CA ILE A 123 -1.67 -13.39 8.56
C ILE A 123 -0.39 -12.77 9.12
N ASN A 124 -0.21 -12.92 10.42
CA ASN A 124 1.01 -12.53 11.12
C ASN A 124 2.09 -13.60 10.97
N GLY A 125 3.36 -13.21 10.93
CA GLY A 125 4.50 -14.12 10.86
C GLY A 125 4.65 -14.88 9.54
N ALA A 126 3.91 -14.52 8.49
CA ALA A 126 4.09 -15.09 7.18
C ALA A 126 5.47 -14.74 6.61
N GLN A 127 6.18 -15.74 6.13
CA GLN A 127 7.47 -15.58 5.44
C GLN A 127 7.21 -15.29 3.97
N VAL A 128 7.62 -14.12 3.52
CA VAL A 128 7.52 -13.67 2.13
C VAL A 128 8.91 -13.65 1.52
N THR A 129 9.09 -14.34 0.42
CA THR A 129 10.39 -14.44 -0.28
C THR A 129 10.23 -13.89 -1.70
N LEU A 130 11.02 -12.88 -2.04
CA LEU A 130 11.16 -12.39 -3.40
C LEU A 130 12.21 -13.20 -4.13
N LEU A 131 11.83 -13.82 -5.25
CA LEU A 131 12.68 -14.67 -6.09
C LEU A 131 12.84 -14.03 -7.47
N ASP A 132 14.03 -14.16 -8.05
CA ASP A 132 14.24 -13.84 -9.47
C ASP A 132 13.68 -14.95 -10.38
N THR A 133 13.84 -14.81 -11.70
CA THR A 133 13.37 -15.77 -12.69
C THR A 133 14.07 -17.14 -12.61
N ASN A 134 15.23 -17.23 -11.95
CA ASN A 134 16.01 -18.44 -11.74
C ASN A 134 15.78 -19.06 -10.34
N ASP A 135 14.73 -18.61 -9.64
CA ASP A 135 14.39 -19.01 -8.27
C ASP A 135 15.47 -18.66 -7.21
N LYS A 136 16.37 -17.73 -7.53
CA LYS A 136 17.34 -17.21 -6.57
C LYS A 136 16.65 -16.17 -5.67
N VAL A 137 16.91 -16.29 -4.37
CA VAL A 137 16.39 -15.35 -3.37
C VAL A 137 17.01 -13.96 -3.57
N VAL A 138 16.13 -12.96 -3.76
CA VAL A 138 16.48 -11.53 -3.85
C VAL A 138 16.29 -10.86 -2.50
N GLY A 139 15.27 -11.23 -1.76
CA GLY A 139 14.98 -10.72 -0.43
C GLY A 139 13.97 -11.58 0.32
N THR A 140 13.91 -11.38 1.62
CA THR A 140 12.91 -12.01 2.51
C THR A 140 12.27 -10.96 3.41
N TYR A 141 11.02 -11.18 3.75
CA TYR A 141 10.25 -10.34 4.66
C TYR A 141 9.38 -11.22 5.56
N THR A 142 9.21 -10.82 6.81
CA THR A 142 8.26 -11.48 7.72
C THR A 142 7.17 -10.49 8.08
N THR A 143 5.90 -10.83 7.83
CA THR A 143 4.80 -9.96 8.23
C THR A 143 4.79 -9.79 9.76
N ASP A 144 4.53 -8.57 10.23
CA ASP A 144 4.54 -8.26 11.65
C ASP A 144 3.32 -8.83 12.41
N ASN A 145 3.27 -8.61 13.73
CA ASN A 145 2.20 -9.09 14.58
C ASN A 145 1.07 -8.04 14.79
N ASN A 146 0.99 -7.04 13.92
CA ASN A 146 0.03 -5.94 14.05
C ASN A 146 -1.26 -6.15 13.24
N TYR A 147 -1.52 -7.37 12.78
CA TYR A 147 -2.74 -7.71 12.03
C TYR A 147 -2.98 -6.81 10.81
N ASN A 148 -1.93 -6.56 10.04
CA ASN A 148 -1.98 -5.84 8.76
C ASN A 148 -1.56 -6.72 7.57
N GLY A 149 -0.74 -7.76 7.82
CA GLY A 149 -0.23 -8.69 6.81
C GLY A 149 0.70 -8.05 5.77
N VAL A 150 1.15 -6.82 5.99
CA VAL A 150 1.95 -6.04 5.04
C VAL A 150 3.34 -6.62 4.87
N TYR A 151 3.83 -6.61 3.63
CA TYR A 151 5.24 -6.84 3.27
C TYR A 151 5.69 -5.83 2.22
N VAL A 152 6.97 -5.48 2.21
CA VAL A 152 7.56 -4.54 1.24
C VAL A 152 9.00 -4.92 0.93
N PHE A 153 9.34 -4.93 -0.37
CA PHE A 153 10.71 -5.02 -0.85
C PHE A 153 11.07 -3.72 -1.57
N TRP A 154 12.04 -3.01 -1.05
CA TRP A 154 12.51 -1.74 -1.56
C TRP A 154 13.63 -1.92 -2.60
N GLU A 155 13.80 -0.93 -3.46
CA GLU A 155 14.93 -0.82 -4.40
C GLU A 155 15.09 -2.03 -5.33
N VAL A 156 13.97 -2.66 -5.72
CA VAL A 156 13.97 -3.80 -6.63
C VAL A 156 14.24 -3.32 -8.06
N LYS A 157 15.21 -3.93 -8.73
CA LYS A 157 15.49 -3.61 -10.14
C LYS A 157 14.30 -3.96 -11.03
N PRO A 158 14.03 -3.18 -12.10
CA PRO A 158 13.00 -3.56 -13.07
C PRO A 158 13.23 -4.97 -13.63
N GLY A 159 12.16 -5.75 -13.75
CA GLY A 159 12.23 -7.14 -14.23
C GLY A 159 11.06 -7.98 -13.76
N ASP A 160 11.11 -9.25 -14.10
CA ASP A 160 10.12 -10.25 -13.70
C ASP A 160 10.63 -11.02 -12.48
N TYR A 161 9.75 -11.23 -11.51
CA TYR A 161 10.03 -11.87 -10.23
C TYR A 161 8.90 -12.80 -9.83
N LYS A 162 9.10 -13.54 -8.75
CA LYS A 162 8.09 -14.32 -8.06
C LYS A 162 8.06 -13.92 -6.58
N VAL A 163 6.88 -13.78 -6.03
CA VAL A 163 6.66 -13.64 -4.57
C VAL A 163 6.17 -14.98 -4.06
N LYS A 164 6.98 -15.66 -3.25
CA LYS A 164 6.63 -16.90 -2.57
C LYS A 164 6.24 -16.59 -1.12
N ILE A 165 5.10 -17.09 -0.68
CA ILE A 165 4.57 -16.88 0.66
C ILE A 165 4.37 -18.21 1.34
N ASP A 166 5.02 -18.37 2.50
CA ASP A 166 4.92 -19.51 3.40
C ASP A 166 4.38 -19.03 4.74
N ALA A 167 3.31 -19.65 5.26
CA ALA A 167 2.77 -19.38 6.57
C ALA A 167 2.36 -20.67 7.27
N GLU A 168 2.51 -20.72 8.59
CA GLU A 168 2.14 -21.88 9.39
C GLU A 168 0.63 -22.14 9.28
N GLY A 169 0.26 -23.38 8.96
CA GLY A 169 -1.14 -23.77 8.78
C GLY A 169 -1.74 -23.44 7.41
N TYR A 170 -0.96 -22.87 6.49
CA TYR A 170 -1.44 -22.50 5.16
C TYR A 170 -0.67 -23.21 4.04
N ASP A 171 -1.33 -23.38 2.89
CA ASP A 171 -0.65 -23.86 1.68
C ASP A 171 0.29 -22.78 1.14
N THR A 172 1.50 -23.16 0.77
CA THR A 172 2.46 -22.24 0.12
C THR A 172 1.88 -21.65 -1.15
N LYS A 173 2.02 -20.35 -1.35
CA LYS A 173 1.58 -19.66 -2.55
C LYS A 173 2.73 -18.94 -3.24
N THR A 174 2.76 -19.04 -4.57
CA THR A 174 3.75 -18.33 -5.39
C THR A 174 3.04 -17.56 -6.49
N LEU A 175 3.35 -16.29 -6.62
CA LEU A 175 2.72 -15.36 -7.55
C LEU A 175 3.80 -14.69 -8.40
N ALA A 176 3.52 -14.49 -9.68
CA ALA A 176 4.39 -13.69 -10.55
C ALA A 176 4.17 -12.20 -10.24
N VAL A 177 5.25 -11.43 -10.27
CA VAL A 177 5.22 -9.98 -10.14
C VAL A 177 6.18 -9.35 -11.13
N LYS A 178 5.73 -8.29 -11.81
CA LYS A 178 6.55 -7.49 -12.71
C LYS A 178 6.87 -6.16 -12.03
N VAL A 179 8.15 -5.85 -11.95
CA VAL A 179 8.65 -4.61 -11.35
C VAL A 179 9.02 -3.63 -12.46
N GLU A 180 8.52 -2.43 -12.37
CA GLU A 180 8.88 -1.29 -13.23
C GLU A 180 9.60 -0.22 -12.40
N ALA A 181 10.49 0.53 -13.06
CA ALA A 181 11.18 1.64 -12.40
C ALA A 181 10.17 2.66 -11.85
N SER A 182 10.47 3.19 -10.68
CA SER A 182 9.65 4.18 -9.92
C SER A 182 8.22 3.75 -9.61
N LYS A 183 7.83 2.52 -9.82
CA LYS A 183 6.47 2.05 -9.51
C LYS A 183 6.42 1.10 -8.33
N ILE A 184 5.24 0.99 -7.74
CA ILE A 184 4.91 -0.02 -6.75
C ILE A 184 4.15 -1.13 -7.47
N ALA A 185 4.72 -2.34 -7.47
CA ALA A 185 4.04 -3.56 -7.88
C ALA A 185 3.42 -4.18 -6.63
N ASP A 186 2.11 -4.06 -6.47
CA ASP A 186 1.41 -4.45 -5.26
C ASP A 186 0.30 -5.47 -5.51
N GLN A 187 0.02 -6.29 -4.48
CA GLN A 187 -1.05 -7.27 -4.53
C GLN A 187 -1.52 -7.73 -3.14
N VAL A 188 -2.82 -8.01 -3.04
CA VAL A 188 -3.38 -8.72 -1.89
C VAL A 188 -3.34 -10.22 -2.18
N THR A 189 -2.72 -10.99 -1.30
CA THR A 189 -2.62 -12.44 -1.42
C THR A 189 -3.52 -13.13 -0.40
N LEU A 190 -4.48 -13.89 -0.90
CA LEU A 190 -5.37 -14.72 -0.08
C LEU A 190 -4.79 -16.14 0.03
N MET A 191 -4.53 -16.59 1.26
CA MET A 191 -3.95 -17.90 1.58
C MET A 191 -5.06 -18.87 1.99
N SER A 192 -4.97 -20.10 1.50
CA SER A 192 -5.87 -21.19 1.91
C SER A 192 -5.28 -22.00 3.05
N ALA A 193 -6.05 -22.22 4.12
CA ALA A 193 -5.65 -23.08 5.20
C ALA A 193 -5.40 -24.54 4.70
N LYS A 194 -4.38 -25.20 5.25
CA LYS A 194 -4.15 -26.63 5.00
C LYS A 194 -5.33 -27.44 5.52
N LYS A 195 -5.75 -28.41 4.73
CA LYS A 195 -6.80 -29.37 5.10
C LYS A 195 -6.26 -30.45 6.02
#